data_74981c1de783d8b13f1e79f43217fc8e
#
_entry.id   74981c1de783d8b13f1e79f43217fc8e
#
_cell.length_a   1.000
_cell.length_b   1.000
_cell.length_c   1.000
_cell.angle_alpha   90.00
_cell.angle_beta   90.00
_cell.angle_gamma   90.00
#
_symmetry.space_group_name_H-M   'P 1'
#
loop_
_entity.id
_entity.type
_entity.pdbx_description
1 polymer ?
#
loop_
_entity_poly.entity_id
_entity_poly.type
_entity_poly.pdbx_seq_one_letter_code
_entity_poly.pdbx_strand_id
1 'polypeptide(L)'
;MRTSSPVDKVLWVLDTLAVANYRSLRRLVVPLRRCTVVTGLNGSGKSSLYRSLRLLADMARNGAVNALAREGGLASTMWAGPGRRGPVSLKLGFAGEEFGYAVDLGLPQVGKTAFGLDPEIKTEAVWTGPWLRPAALTAERSGSMARVRDDDGSWRIASTALRPYDSMVSEVADPRDAPELLALRERMRSWRFYDHVRTDGAAPARQARIGTRTMVLNHDGADLAAAWQTIAEV
;
A
#
# COMPACT_ATOMS: atom_id res chain seq x y z
N MET A 1 37.25 -11.13 13.76
CA MET A 1 36.38 -11.57 12.68
C MET A 1 34.98 -11.73 13.30
N ARG A 2 34.10 -10.73 13.16
CA ARG A 2 32.71 -10.82 13.68
C ARG A 2 31.89 -11.44 12.57
N THR A 3 31.42 -12.65 12.79
CA THR A 3 30.44 -13.32 11.93
C THR A 3 29.13 -12.55 12.03
N SER A 4 28.74 -11.87 10.96
CA SER A 4 27.43 -11.25 10.86
C SER A 4 26.36 -12.35 10.88
N SER A 5 25.50 -12.29 11.87
CA SER A 5 24.33 -13.16 11.99
C SER A 5 23.39 -12.92 10.78
N PRO A 6 22.83 -13.99 10.16
CA PRO A 6 21.91 -13.84 9.03
C PRO A 6 20.55 -13.21 9.38
N VAL A 7 20.37 -12.72 10.60
CA VAL A 7 19.11 -12.13 11.10
C VAL A 7 19.01 -10.62 10.87
N ASP A 8 20.07 -9.97 10.37
CA ASP A 8 20.02 -8.55 9.98
C ASP A 8 19.43 -8.31 8.57
N LYS A 9 18.40 -9.07 8.18
CA LYS A 9 17.47 -8.57 7.18
C LYS A 9 16.75 -7.39 7.80
N VAL A 10 17.19 -6.18 7.42
CA VAL A 10 16.59 -4.91 7.80
C VAL A 10 15.06 -5.06 7.71
N LEU A 11 14.42 -5.19 8.88
CA LEU A 11 12.97 -5.17 8.97
C LEU A 11 12.55 -3.77 8.55
N TRP A 12 12.09 -3.64 7.32
CA TRP A 12 11.56 -2.38 6.83
C TRP A 12 10.40 -1.93 7.72
N VAL A 13 10.57 -0.79 8.36
CA VAL A 13 9.60 -0.22 9.28
C VAL A 13 8.90 0.95 8.58
N LEU A 14 7.58 0.94 8.62
CA LEU A 14 6.80 2.12 8.30
C LEU A 14 6.91 3.10 9.46
N ASP A 15 7.42 4.30 9.18
CA ASP A 15 7.56 5.35 10.19
C ASP A 15 6.36 6.28 10.23
N THR A 16 5.67 6.43 9.11
CA THR A 16 4.54 7.34 8.97
C THR A 16 3.48 6.77 8.04
N LEU A 17 2.22 6.92 8.41
CA LEU A 17 1.05 6.72 7.55
C LEU A 17 0.29 8.03 7.42
N ALA A 18 -0.01 8.45 6.20
CA ALA A 18 -0.78 9.65 5.89
C ALA A 18 -2.05 9.28 5.11
N VAL A 19 -3.19 9.80 5.57
CA VAL A 19 -4.51 9.52 4.98
C VAL A 19 -5.30 10.81 4.91
N ALA A 20 -5.94 11.07 3.77
CA ALA A 20 -6.88 12.17 3.65
C ALA A 20 -8.12 11.78 2.83
N ASN A 21 -9.28 12.18 3.32
CA ASN A 21 -10.59 11.97 2.71
C ASN A 21 -10.98 10.48 2.54
N TYR A 22 -10.61 9.63 3.47
CA TYR A 22 -10.91 8.21 3.45
C TYR A 22 -11.86 7.82 4.59
N ARG A 23 -13.05 7.33 4.28
CA ARG A 23 -14.07 6.85 5.22
C ARG A 23 -14.31 7.85 6.37
N SER A 24 -14.00 7.47 7.61
CA SER A 24 -14.10 8.35 8.79
C SER A 24 -12.91 9.31 8.95
N LEU A 25 -11.87 9.17 8.14
CA LEU A 25 -10.63 9.94 8.26
C LEU A 25 -10.64 11.13 7.29
N ARG A 26 -10.85 12.33 7.80
CA ARG A 26 -10.79 13.56 6.99
C ARG A 26 -9.35 13.90 6.60
N ARG A 27 -8.45 13.93 7.60
CA ARG A 27 -7.02 14.15 7.43
C ARG A 27 -6.30 13.63 8.67
N LEU A 28 -5.35 12.74 8.47
CA LEU A 28 -4.60 12.13 9.55
C LEU A 28 -3.18 11.81 9.09
N VAL A 29 -2.20 12.12 9.92
CA VAL A 29 -0.83 11.67 9.78
C VAL A 29 -0.46 11.00 11.10
N VAL A 30 -0.05 9.74 11.04
CA VAL A 30 0.24 8.92 12.22
C VAL A 30 1.69 8.47 12.16
N PRO A 31 2.50 8.80 13.18
CA PRO A 31 3.80 8.16 13.33
C PRO A 31 3.61 6.69 13.73
N LEU A 32 4.37 5.82 13.09
CA LEU A 32 4.38 4.39 13.36
C LEU A 32 5.74 3.98 13.94
N ARG A 33 5.73 2.88 14.68
CA ARG A 33 6.93 2.26 15.25
C ARG A 33 6.90 0.76 14.98
N ARG A 34 7.96 0.03 15.29
CA ARG A 34 8.03 -1.44 15.14
C ARG A 34 6.82 -2.16 15.73
N CYS A 35 6.28 -1.66 16.83
CA CYS A 35 5.02 -2.08 17.40
C CYS A 35 4.18 -0.84 17.68
N THR A 36 3.02 -0.74 17.05
CA THR A 36 2.07 0.38 17.23
C THR A 36 0.71 -0.19 17.58
N VAL A 37 0.19 0.21 18.74
CA VAL A 37 -1.15 -0.16 19.18
C VAL A 37 -2.10 1.01 18.98
N VAL A 38 -3.20 0.78 18.25
CA VAL A 38 -4.22 1.78 17.98
C VAL A 38 -5.45 1.48 18.83
N THR A 39 -5.75 2.35 19.79
CA THR A 39 -6.91 2.24 20.69
C THR A 39 -7.89 3.37 20.46
N GLY A 40 -9.11 3.22 20.96
CA GLY A 40 -10.15 4.25 20.88
C GLY A 40 -11.55 3.67 20.91
N LEU A 41 -12.55 4.53 21.04
CA LEU A 41 -13.96 4.16 21.06
C LEU A 41 -14.41 3.54 19.74
N ASN A 42 -15.55 2.85 19.75
CA ASN A 42 -16.17 2.36 18.50
C ASN A 42 -16.53 3.54 17.60
N GLY A 43 -16.32 3.40 16.30
CA GLY A 43 -16.54 4.49 15.35
C GLY A 43 -15.43 5.54 15.25
N SER A 44 -14.36 5.49 16.08
CA SER A 44 -13.27 6.48 16.08
C SER A 44 -12.33 6.43 14.87
N GLY A 45 -12.52 5.47 13.95
CA GLY A 45 -11.69 5.38 12.73
C GLY A 45 -10.55 4.36 12.78
N LYS A 46 -10.40 3.56 13.84
CA LYS A 46 -9.36 2.50 13.94
C LYS A 46 -9.36 1.56 12.73
N SER A 47 -10.52 1.05 12.37
CA SER A 47 -10.66 0.16 11.21
C SER A 47 -10.39 0.87 9.88
N SER A 48 -10.69 2.16 9.78
CA SER A 48 -10.38 2.95 8.59
C SER A 48 -8.87 3.14 8.43
N LEU A 49 -8.15 3.34 9.53
CA LEU A 49 -6.69 3.44 9.51
C LEU A 49 -6.06 2.13 9.00
N TYR A 50 -6.45 1.00 9.56
CA TYR A 50 -5.99 -0.32 9.13
C TYR A 50 -6.34 -0.60 7.65
N ARG A 51 -7.59 -0.30 7.24
CA ARG A 51 -8.04 -0.48 5.85
C ARG A 51 -7.29 0.39 4.86
N SER A 52 -6.81 1.58 5.25
CA SER A 52 -6.03 2.43 4.35
C SER A 52 -4.67 1.81 3.99
N LEU A 53 -4.00 1.13 4.93
CA LEU A 53 -2.80 0.33 4.65
C LEU A 53 -3.13 -0.86 3.73
N ARG A 54 -4.24 -1.55 4.02
CA ARG A 54 -4.69 -2.68 3.19
C ARG A 54 -5.01 -2.23 1.76
N LEU A 55 -5.68 -1.10 1.60
CA LEU A 55 -5.98 -0.55 0.28
C LEU A 55 -4.71 -0.26 -0.52
N LEU A 56 -3.68 0.33 0.10
CA LEU A 56 -2.38 0.54 -0.54
C LEU A 56 -1.73 -0.78 -1.02
N ALA A 57 -1.74 -1.81 -0.16
CA ALA A 57 -1.24 -3.13 -0.53
C ALA A 57 -2.05 -3.79 -1.65
N ASP A 58 -3.38 -3.66 -1.60
CA ASP A 58 -4.27 -4.22 -2.62
C ASP A 58 -4.14 -3.48 -3.95
N MET A 59 -3.89 -2.18 -3.95
CA MET A 59 -3.56 -1.43 -5.17
C MET A 59 -2.28 -1.94 -5.83
N ALA A 60 -1.23 -2.24 -5.04
CA ALA A 60 0.02 -2.80 -5.58
C ALA A 60 -0.12 -4.24 -6.10
N ARG A 61 -1.13 -5.01 -5.62
CA ARG A 61 -1.40 -6.39 -6.06
C ARG A 61 -2.36 -6.47 -7.23
N ASN A 62 -3.43 -5.69 -7.20
CA ASN A 62 -4.63 -5.87 -8.02
C ASN A 62 -5.01 -4.61 -8.82
N GLY A 63 -4.26 -3.52 -8.70
CA GLY A 63 -4.58 -2.22 -9.29
C GLY A 63 -5.64 -1.44 -8.50
N ALA A 64 -5.74 -0.14 -8.79
CA ALA A 64 -6.60 0.79 -8.04
C ALA A 64 -8.09 0.49 -8.20
N VAL A 65 -8.55 0.16 -9.40
CA VAL A 65 -9.96 -0.15 -9.70
C VAL A 65 -10.44 -1.34 -8.86
N ASN A 66 -9.73 -2.48 -8.95
CA ASN A 66 -10.12 -3.69 -8.23
C ASN A 66 -10.02 -3.52 -6.71
N ALA A 67 -9.00 -2.82 -6.22
CA ALA A 67 -8.83 -2.56 -4.80
C ALA A 67 -9.98 -1.72 -4.24
N LEU A 68 -10.37 -0.64 -4.93
CA LEU A 68 -11.50 0.21 -4.53
C LEU A 68 -12.86 -0.47 -4.75
N ALA A 69 -13.01 -1.28 -5.78
CA ALA A 69 -14.25 -2.05 -6.00
C ALA A 69 -14.57 -2.96 -4.81
N ARG A 70 -13.55 -3.63 -4.24
CA ARG A 70 -13.70 -4.44 -3.01
C ARG A 70 -14.10 -3.62 -1.78
N GLU A 71 -13.79 -2.34 -1.76
CA GLU A 71 -14.18 -1.38 -0.73
C GLU A 71 -15.58 -0.78 -0.96
N GLY A 72 -16.25 -1.11 -2.05
CA GLY A 72 -17.57 -0.57 -2.46
C GLY A 72 -17.48 0.59 -3.44
N GLY A 73 -16.35 0.76 -4.13
CA GLY A 73 -16.06 1.85 -5.07
C GLY A 73 -15.54 3.13 -4.41
N LEU A 74 -14.98 4.02 -5.22
CA LEU A 74 -14.38 5.26 -4.72
C LEU A 74 -15.37 6.11 -3.93
N ALA A 75 -16.60 6.26 -4.41
CA ALA A 75 -17.64 7.06 -3.74
C ALA A 75 -17.91 6.59 -2.31
N SER A 76 -17.99 5.26 -2.09
CA SER A 76 -18.22 4.67 -0.78
C SER A 76 -17.01 4.74 0.17
N THR A 77 -15.83 4.93 -0.39
CA THR A 77 -14.58 5.04 0.39
C THR A 77 -14.23 6.46 0.78
N MET A 78 -14.86 7.45 0.14
CA MET A 78 -14.60 8.85 0.44
C MET A 78 -15.14 9.25 1.81
N TRP A 79 -14.45 10.21 2.44
CA TRP A 79 -14.95 10.86 3.65
C TRP A 79 -16.29 11.59 3.38
N ALA A 80 -17.33 11.21 4.11
CA ALA A 80 -18.70 11.66 3.91
C ALA A 80 -19.11 12.82 4.84
N GLY A 81 -18.16 13.44 5.57
CA GLY A 81 -18.46 14.51 6.51
C GLY A 81 -18.92 15.81 5.85
N PRO A 82 -19.51 16.73 6.65
CA PRO A 82 -20.07 17.97 6.15
C PRO A 82 -19.00 18.89 5.56
N GLY A 83 -19.41 19.71 4.59
CA GLY A 83 -18.56 20.76 4.01
C GLY A 83 -17.55 20.28 2.97
N ARG A 84 -17.69 19.07 2.43
CA ARG A 84 -16.88 18.62 1.29
C ARG A 84 -17.20 19.49 0.06
N ARG A 85 -16.28 20.37 -0.28
CA ARG A 85 -16.32 21.20 -1.50
C ARG A 85 -15.06 20.93 -2.31
N GLY A 86 -15.14 21.00 -3.63
CA GLY A 86 -14.00 20.83 -4.54
C GLY A 86 -13.93 19.42 -5.16
N PRO A 87 -12.88 19.18 -5.94
CA PRO A 87 -12.72 17.93 -6.69
C PRO A 87 -12.58 16.72 -5.76
N VAL A 88 -13.03 15.57 -6.24
CA VAL A 88 -12.83 14.29 -5.55
C VAL A 88 -11.34 14.01 -5.44
N SER A 89 -10.85 13.82 -4.21
CA SER A 89 -9.45 13.55 -3.92
C SER A 89 -9.37 12.69 -2.67
N LEU A 90 -8.92 11.46 -2.83
CA LEU A 90 -8.58 10.52 -1.77
C LEU A 90 -7.07 10.36 -1.78
N LYS A 91 -6.40 10.75 -0.70
CA LYS A 91 -4.95 10.69 -0.62
C LYS A 91 -4.52 9.65 0.39
N LEU A 92 -3.63 8.78 -0.05
CA LEU A 92 -2.99 7.78 0.78
C LEU A 92 -1.49 7.88 0.59
N GLY A 93 -0.74 7.62 1.65
CA GLY A 93 0.70 7.58 1.55
C GLY A 93 1.33 7.06 2.84
N PHE A 94 2.56 6.64 2.71
CA PHE A 94 3.39 6.20 3.83
C PHE A 94 4.84 6.63 3.59
N ALA A 95 5.62 6.64 4.66
CA ALA A 95 7.05 6.79 4.60
C ALA A 95 7.73 5.82 5.56
N GLY A 96 8.95 5.47 5.26
CA GLY A 96 9.88 4.69 6.08
C GLY A 96 11.30 5.13 5.82
N GLU A 97 12.27 4.42 6.40
CA GLU A 97 13.69 4.76 6.24
C GLU A 97 14.17 4.64 4.78
N GLU A 98 13.69 3.64 4.05
CA GLU A 98 14.13 3.38 2.67
C GLU A 98 13.27 4.13 1.65
N PHE A 99 11.95 3.98 1.74
CA PHE A 99 11.01 4.50 0.74
C PHE A 99 9.82 5.20 1.38
N GLY A 100 9.33 6.21 0.66
CA GLY A 100 8.01 6.76 0.84
C GLY A 100 7.22 6.68 -0.46
N TYR A 101 5.90 6.60 -0.33
CA TYR A 101 4.95 6.56 -1.43
C TYR A 101 3.71 7.39 -1.10
N ALA A 102 3.21 8.11 -2.07
CA ALA A 102 1.94 8.83 -1.97
C ALA A 102 1.16 8.73 -3.29
N VAL A 103 -0.17 8.65 -3.17
CA VAL A 103 -1.10 8.62 -4.29
C VAL A 103 -2.29 9.54 -4.02
N ASP A 104 -2.74 10.25 -5.04
CA ASP A 104 -4.00 11.00 -5.07
C ASP A 104 -4.95 10.38 -6.09
N LEU A 105 -6.07 9.86 -5.62
CA LEU A 105 -7.12 9.23 -6.40
C LEU A 105 -8.32 10.17 -6.54
N GLY A 106 -8.91 10.21 -7.71
CA GLY A 106 -10.11 10.99 -7.99
C GLY A 106 -11.05 10.30 -8.96
N LEU A 107 -12.05 11.03 -9.40
CA LEU A 107 -12.90 10.61 -10.52
C LEU A 107 -12.37 11.18 -11.81
N PRO A 108 -12.55 10.47 -12.94
CA PRO A 108 -12.22 10.99 -14.26
C PRO A 108 -13.00 12.27 -14.55
N GLN A 109 -12.43 13.12 -15.37
CA GLN A 109 -13.17 14.24 -15.91
C GLN A 109 -14.32 13.71 -16.76
N VAL A 110 -15.45 14.42 -16.73
CA VAL A 110 -16.71 14.01 -17.36
C VAL A 110 -16.46 13.56 -18.80
N GLY A 111 -16.59 12.26 -19.05
CA GLY A 111 -16.45 11.61 -20.34
C GLY A 111 -17.66 10.71 -20.62
N LYS A 112 -17.86 10.34 -21.88
CA LYS A 112 -18.94 9.40 -22.30
C LYS A 112 -18.51 7.94 -22.02
N THR A 113 -18.29 7.58 -20.75
CA THR A 113 -17.95 6.21 -20.36
C THR A 113 -18.96 5.67 -19.37
N ALA A 114 -19.30 4.39 -19.49
CA ALA A 114 -20.10 3.67 -18.48
C ALA A 114 -19.37 3.52 -17.14
N PHE A 115 -18.03 3.72 -17.12
CA PHE A 115 -17.15 3.55 -15.96
C PHE A 115 -16.75 4.90 -15.32
N GLY A 116 -17.57 5.93 -15.44
CA GLY A 116 -17.29 7.27 -14.89
C GLY A 116 -17.16 7.35 -13.38
N LEU A 117 -17.42 6.26 -12.64
CA LEU A 117 -17.21 6.14 -11.20
C LEU A 117 -15.95 5.37 -10.83
N ASP A 118 -15.23 4.83 -11.80
CA ASP A 118 -13.96 4.17 -11.56
C ASP A 118 -12.90 5.21 -11.13
N PRO A 119 -11.95 4.83 -10.28
CA PRO A 119 -10.92 5.74 -9.81
C PRO A 119 -9.96 6.12 -10.93
N GLU A 120 -9.56 7.38 -10.94
CA GLU A 120 -8.43 7.89 -11.70
C GLU A 120 -7.29 8.23 -10.74
N ILE A 121 -6.07 7.82 -11.09
CA ILE A 121 -4.86 8.22 -10.38
C ILE A 121 -4.40 9.56 -10.95
N LYS A 122 -4.54 10.61 -10.15
CA LYS A 122 -4.14 11.96 -10.53
C LYS A 122 -2.63 12.16 -10.45
N THR A 123 -2.08 11.76 -9.33
CA THR A 123 -0.64 11.86 -9.07
C THR A 123 -0.17 10.69 -8.24
N GLU A 124 1.07 10.29 -8.45
CA GLU A 124 1.82 9.40 -7.57
C GLU A 124 3.21 9.99 -7.36
N ALA A 125 3.80 9.73 -6.20
CA ALA A 125 5.16 10.11 -5.89
C ALA A 125 5.84 9.00 -5.10
N VAL A 126 7.10 8.70 -5.44
CA VAL A 126 8.00 7.82 -4.70
C VAL A 126 9.25 8.61 -4.34
N TRP A 127 9.72 8.44 -3.13
CA TRP A 127 10.94 9.10 -2.64
C TRP A 127 11.72 8.19 -1.71
N THR A 128 12.98 8.50 -1.49
CA THR A 128 13.86 7.84 -0.52
C THR A 128 13.83 8.56 0.83
N GLY A 129 13.89 7.77 1.90
CA GLY A 129 13.93 8.29 3.27
C GLY A 129 12.56 8.73 3.83
N PRO A 130 12.55 9.22 5.07
CA PRO A 130 11.31 9.44 5.83
C PRO A 130 10.51 10.69 5.43
N TRP A 131 11.09 11.57 4.60
CA TRP A 131 10.48 12.86 4.28
C TRP A 131 10.40 13.09 2.78
N LEU A 132 9.21 13.44 2.30
CA LEU A 132 9.02 13.90 0.92
C LEU A 132 9.71 15.26 0.74
N ARG A 133 10.77 15.27 -0.05
CA ARG A 133 11.50 16.47 -0.50
C ARG A 133 11.74 16.37 -2.00
N PRO A 134 11.80 17.48 -2.73
CA PRO A 134 12.10 17.45 -4.18
C PRO A 134 13.37 16.68 -4.53
N ALA A 135 14.42 16.83 -3.71
CA ALA A 135 15.70 16.14 -3.91
C ALA A 135 15.64 14.63 -3.62
N ALA A 136 14.66 14.17 -2.82
CA ALA A 136 14.51 12.77 -2.45
C ALA A 136 13.56 12.00 -3.41
N LEU A 137 12.86 12.71 -4.28
CA LEU A 137 11.96 12.07 -5.27
C LEU A 137 12.78 11.19 -6.22
N THR A 138 12.37 9.93 -6.35
CA THR A 138 12.95 8.96 -7.29
C THR A 138 12.01 8.65 -8.45
N ALA A 139 10.70 8.77 -8.23
CA ALA A 139 9.73 8.63 -9.30
C ALA A 139 8.49 9.49 -9.01
N GLU A 140 7.88 10.00 -10.07
CA GLU A 140 6.61 10.71 -9.96
C GLU A 140 5.74 10.49 -11.19
N ARG A 141 4.43 10.60 -10.97
CA ARG A 141 3.43 10.54 -12.02
C ARG A 141 2.50 11.74 -11.92
N SER A 142 2.18 12.30 -13.09
CA SER A 142 1.12 13.29 -13.27
C SER A 142 0.30 12.95 -14.52
N GLY A 143 -0.96 12.64 -14.35
CA GLY A 143 -1.83 12.17 -15.44
C GLY A 143 -1.29 10.87 -16.09
N SER A 144 -1.06 10.89 -17.41
CA SER A 144 -0.53 9.74 -18.16
C SER A 144 1.00 9.64 -18.17
N MET A 145 1.70 10.67 -17.70
CA MET A 145 3.16 10.72 -17.72
C MET A 145 3.73 10.26 -16.41
N ALA A 146 4.70 9.32 -16.48
CA ALA A 146 5.55 8.93 -15.37
C ALA A 146 7.01 9.19 -15.71
N ARG A 147 7.76 9.69 -14.75
CA ARG A 147 9.20 9.86 -14.85
C ARG A 147 9.91 9.29 -13.64
N VAL A 148 11.10 8.79 -13.86
CA VAL A 148 12.00 8.23 -12.86
C VAL A 148 13.30 8.99 -12.85
N ARG A 149 13.99 8.96 -11.74
CA ARG A 149 15.31 9.57 -11.59
C ARG A 149 16.37 8.52 -11.87
N ASP A 150 17.29 8.82 -12.75
CA ASP A 150 18.44 7.99 -13.04
C ASP A 150 19.56 8.15 -11.96
N ASP A 151 20.56 7.29 -12.00
CA ASP A 151 21.67 7.26 -11.01
C ASP A 151 22.46 8.58 -10.95
N ASP A 152 22.52 9.32 -12.04
CA ASP A 152 23.16 10.65 -12.13
C ASP A 152 22.28 11.78 -11.57
N GLY A 153 21.05 11.45 -11.12
CA GLY A 153 20.09 12.38 -10.57
C GLY A 153 19.25 13.12 -11.63
N SER A 154 19.42 12.84 -12.92
CA SER A 154 18.58 13.39 -13.98
C SER A 154 17.19 12.73 -14.02
N TRP A 155 16.22 13.43 -14.64
CA TRP A 155 14.88 12.88 -14.83
C TRP A 155 14.75 12.26 -16.22
N ARG A 156 14.33 11.00 -16.25
CA ARG A 156 13.99 10.27 -17.47
C ARG A 156 12.48 10.01 -17.54
N ILE A 157 11.89 10.20 -18.71
CA ILE A 157 10.50 9.82 -18.94
C ILE A 157 10.45 8.29 -19.07
N ALA A 158 9.73 7.65 -18.17
CA ALA A 158 9.55 6.20 -18.15
C ALA A 158 8.28 5.77 -18.90
N SER A 159 7.24 6.62 -18.93
CA SER A 159 6.02 6.39 -19.71
C SER A 159 5.31 7.72 -19.99
N THR A 160 4.68 7.82 -21.15
CA THR A 160 3.77 8.93 -21.52
C THR A 160 2.33 8.46 -21.72
N ALA A 161 2.07 7.17 -21.60
CA ALA A 161 0.82 6.52 -21.98
C ALA A 161 0.19 5.65 -20.88
N LEU A 162 0.46 5.98 -19.62
CA LEU A 162 -0.22 5.30 -18.49
C LEU A 162 -1.72 5.56 -18.56
N ARG A 163 -2.49 4.50 -18.47
CA ARG A 163 -3.95 4.62 -18.39
C ARG A 163 -4.31 5.31 -17.04
N PRO A 164 -5.43 6.05 -17.00
CA PRO A 164 -5.80 6.83 -15.80
C PRO A 164 -5.86 6.01 -14.52
N TYR A 165 -6.19 4.74 -14.61
CA TYR A 165 -6.37 3.83 -13.48
C TYR A 165 -5.18 2.91 -13.18
N ASP A 166 -4.14 2.91 -14.01
CA ASP A 166 -2.93 2.10 -13.79
C ASP A 166 -1.93 2.86 -12.93
N SER A 167 -1.40 2.19 -11.91
CA SER A 167 -0.36 2.78 -11.06
C SER A 167 1.01 2.68 -11.72
N MET A 168 1.83 3.73 -11.60
CA MET A 168 3.23 3.66 -12.03
C MET A 168 4.01 2.58 -11.27
N VAL A 169 3.64 2.29 -10.02
CA VAL A 169 4.25 1.23 -9.22
C VAL A 169 3.98 -0.15 -9.82
N SER A 170 2.87 -0.32 -10.54
CA SER A 170 2.56 -1.59 -11.21
C SER A 170 3.17 -1.66 -12.61
N GLU A 171 3.03 -0.59 -13.39
CA GLU A 171 3.29 -0.60 -14.83
C GLU A 171 4.73 -0.20 -15.22
N VAL A 172 5.39 0.62 -14.39
CA VAL A 172 6.73 1.15 -14.69
C VAL A 172 7.83 0.39 -13.94
N ALA A 173 7.47 -0.40 -12.92
CA ALA A 173 8.42 -1.14 -12.11
C ALA A 173 9.20 -2.17 -12.95
N ASP A 174 10.45 -1.88 -13.22
CA ASP A 174 11.37 -2.68 -14.02
C ASP A 174 12.72 -2.85 -13.28
N PRO A 175 13.35 -4.04 -13.31
CA PRO A 175 14.60 -4.28 -12.59
C PRO A 175 15.81 -3.49 -13.11
N ARG A 176 15.75 -3.01 -14.35
CA ARG A 176 16.84 -2.22 -14.97
C ARG A 176 16.54 -0.74 -14.97
N ASP A 177 15.30 -0.41 -15.34
CA ASP A 177 14.90 0.97 -15.61
C ASP A 177 14.30 1.69 -14.40
N ALA A 178 13.73 0.96 -13.43
CA ALA A 178 13.11 1.52 -12.22
C ALA A 178 13.19 0.54 -11.03
N PRO A 179 14.38 0.16 -10.57
CA PRO A 179 14.57 -0.83 -9.51
C PRO A 179 13.93 -0.41 -8.19
N GLU A 180 13.89 0.89 -7.88
CA GLU A 180 13.24 1.41 -6.67
C GLU A 180 11.72 1.20 -6.71
N LEU A 181 11.08 1.40 -7.87
CA LEU A 181 9.66 1.12 -8.04
C LEU A 181 9.37 -0.37 -7.89
N LEU A 182 10.25 -1.23 -8.42
CA LEU A 182 10.13 -2.67 -8.27
C LEU A 182 10.26 -3.07 -6.79
N ALA A 183 11.28 -2.58 -6.10
CA ALA A 183 11.50 -2.85 -4.69
C ALA A 183 10.31 -2.41 -3.83
N LEU A 184 9.80 -1.20 -4.08
CA LEU A 184 8.61 -0.66 -3.42
C LEU A 184 7.37 -1.54 -3.67
N ARG A 185 7.12 -1.93 -4.93
CA ARG A 185 5.99 -2.80 -5.30
C ARG A 185 6.03 -4.13 -4.55
N GLU A 186 7.18 -4.80 -4.59
CA GLU A 186 7.35 -6.09 -3.91
C GLU A 186 7.19 -5.95 -2.38
N ARG A 187 7.65 -4.84 -1.82
CA ARG A 187 7.46 -4.52 -0.41
C ARG A 187 5.99 -4.35 -0.06
N MET A 188 5.24 -3.53 -0.80
CA MET A 188 3.80 -3.34 -0.59
C MET A 188 3.03 -4.66 -0.74
N ARG A 189 3.40 -5.49 -1.71
CA ARG A 189 2.81 -6.82 -1.94
C ARG A 189 3.11 -7.79 -0.79
N SER A 190 4.22 -7.63 -0.12
CA SER A 190 4.63 -8.49 1.00
C SER A 190 3.88 -8.20 2.31
N TRP A 191 3.19 -7.07 2.43
CA TRP A 191 2.44 -6.74 3.64
C TRP A 191 1.38 -7.79 3.94
N ARG A 192 1.21 -8.10 5.22
CA ARG A 192 0.23 -9.09 5.69
C ARG A 192 -0.79 -8.45 6.61
N PHE A 193 -2.02 -8.92 6.49
CA PHE A 193 -3.18 -8.41 7.21
C PHE A 193 -3.92 -9.59 7.83
N TYR A 194 -3.98 -9.65 9.16
CA TYR A 194 -4.50 -10.79 9.92
C TYR A 194 -5.81 -10.44 10.63
N ASP A 195 -6.76 -9.85 9.90
CA ASP A 195 -8.06 -9.44 10.42
C ASP A 195 -9.13 -10.55 10.34
N HIS A 196 -8.81 -11.69 9.74
CA HIS A 196 -9.72 -12.82 9.55
C HIS A 196 -9.27 -14.11 10.26
N VAL A 197 -8.27 -14.03 11.14
CA VAL A 197 -7.82 -15.20 11.90
C VAL A 197 -8.89 -15.57 12.92
N ARG A 198 -9.50 -16.74 12.74
CA ARG A 198 -10.50 -17.30 13.66
C ARG A 198 -9.82 -18.16 14.70
N THR A 199 -10.40 -18.18 15.92
CA THR A 199 -9.90 -18.97 17.04
C THR A 199 -10.91 -19.99 17.59
N ASP A 200 -12.14 -20.01 17.02
CA ASP A 200 -13.19 -20.96 17.39
C ASP A 200 -12.88 -22.40 16.93
N GLY A 201 -13.72 -23.35 17.33
CA GLY A 201 -13.52 -24.78 17.04
C GLY A 201 -13.49 -25.13 15.54
N ALA A 202 -14.13 -24.33 14.69
CA ALA A 202 -14.14 -24.49 13.23
C ALA A 202 -13.08 -23.62 12.52
N ALA A 203 -12.14 -23.01 13.26
CA ALA A 203 -11.10 -22.14 12.69
C ALA A 203 -10.25 -22.90 11.66
N PRO A 204 -9.85 -22.26 10.55
CA PRO A 204 -8.98 -22.87 9.53
C PRO A 204 -7.68 -23.46 10.12
N ALA A 205 -7.10 -22.82 11.14
CA ALA A 205 -5.90 -23.29 11.83
C ALA A 205 -6.08 -24.64 12.59
N ARG A 206 -7.32 -25.05 12.84
CA ARG A 206 -7.68 -26.31 13.52
C ARG A 206 -8.06 -27.44 12.55
N GLN A 207 -8.13 -27.15 11.26
CA GLN A 207 -8.47 -28.13 10.27
C GLN A 207 -7.23 -28.92 9.81
N ALA A 208 -7.40 -30.22 9.58
CA ALA A 208 -6.35 -31.05 9.00
C ALA A 208 -6.01 -30.56 7.59
N ARG A 209 -4.74 -30.28 7.34
CA ARG A 209 -4.23 -29.82 6.02
C ARG A 209 -2.90 -30.49 5.70
N ILE A 210 -2.55 -30.51 4.42
CA ILE A 210 -1.22 -30.90 4.00
C ILE A 210 -0.24 -29.83 4.47
N GLY A 211 0.73 -30.22 5.32
CA GLY A 211 1.80 -29.34 5.77
C GLY A 211 2.89 -29.23 4.71
N THR A 212 3.19 -28.01 4.30
CA THR A 212 4.33 -27.68 3.45
C THR A 212 5.19 -26.63 4.13
N ARG A 213 6.46 -26.50 3.75
CA ARG A 213 7.32 -25.45 4.30
C ARG A 213 6.69 -24.06 4.06
N THR A 214 6.35 -23.37 5.15
CA THR A 214 5.60 -22.12 5.13
C THR A 214 6.42 -21.02 5.76
N MET A 215 6.95 -20.12 4.94
CA MET A 215 7.79 -19.01 5.40
C MET A 215 6.97 -17.83 5.93
N VAL A 216 5.71 -17.71 5.55
CA VAL A 216 4.81 -16.61 5.93
C VAL A 216 3.41 -17.15 6.15
N LEU A 217 2.84 -16.88 7.32
CA LEU A 217 1.49 -17.29 7.70
C LEU A 217 0.43 -16.72 6.73
N ASN A 218 -0.52 -17.54 6.31
CA ASN A 218 -1.67 -17.11 5.52
C ASN A 218 -2.60 -16.18 6.31
N HIS A 219 -3.38 -15.36 5.60
CA HIS A 219 -4.27 -14.36 6.19
C HIS A 219 -5.32 -14.92 7.15
N ASP A 220 -5.75 -16.16 6.94
CA ASP A 220 -6.74 -16.88 7.75
C ASP A 220 -6.11 -17.79 8.81
N GLY A 221 -4.78 -17.88 8.85
CA GLY A 221 -4.04 -18.72 9.76
C GLY A 221 -4.13 -20.23 9.45
N ALA A 222 -4.60 -20.63 8.27
CA ALA A 222 -4.86 -22.02 7.92
C ALA A 222 -3.62 -22.92 7.96
N ASP A 223 -2.44 -22.37 7.77
CA ASP A 223 -1.14 -23.04 7.73
C ASP A 223 -0.29 -22.80 8.99
N LEU A 224 -0.95 -22.43 10.10
CA LEU A 224 -0.27 -22.11 11.39
C LEU A 224 0.69 -23.21 11.85
N ALA A 225 0.26 -24.47 11.77
CA ALA A 225 1.10 -25.61 12.18
C ALA A 225 2.34 -25.74 11.29
N ALA A 226 2.19 -25.59 9.98
CA ALA A 226 3.29 -25.68 9.03
C ALA A 226 4.26 -24.47 9.18
N ALA A 227 3.74 -23.26 9.42
CA ALA A 227 4.55 -22.08 9.72
C ALA A 227 5.36 -22.26 11.02
N TRP A 228 4.73 -22.79 12.06
CA TRP A 228 5.40 -23.10 13.33
C TRP A 228 6.52 -24.14 13.16
N GLN A 229 6.24 -25.25 12.45
CA GLN A 229 7.24 -26.26 12.17
C GLN A 229 8.40 -25.68 11.34
N THR A 230 8.11 -24.84 10.35
CA THR A 230 9.14 -24.18 9.56
C THR A 230 10.08 -23.32 10.41
N ILE A 231 9.53 -22.59 11.39
CA ILE A 231 10.32 -21.78 12.34
C ILE A 231 11.20 -22.68 13.24
N ALA A 232 10.67 -23.83 13.66
CA ALA A 232 11.41 -24.76 14.54
C ALA A 232 12.57 -25.47 13.83
N GLU A 233 12.57 -25.52 12.48
CA GLU A 233 13.59 -26.17 11.66
C GLU A 233 14.67 -25.19 11.13
N VAL A 234 14.52 -23.89 11.36
CA VAL A 234 15.49 -22.86 10.96
C VAL A 234 16.38 -22.47 12.13
#